data_e871d6625aa7852f90d8153b462b70df
#
_entry.id   e871d6625aa7852f90d8153b462b70df
#
_cell.length_a   1.000
_cell.length_b   1.000
_cell.length_c   1.000
_cell.angle_alpha   90.00
_cell.angle_beta   90.00
_cell.angle_gamma   90.00
#
_symmetry.space_group_name_H-M   'P 1'
#
loop_
_entity.id
_entity.type
_entity.pdbx_description
1 polymer ?
#
loop_
_entity_poly.entity_id
_entity_poly.type
_entity_poly.pdbx_seq_one_letter_code
_entity_poly.pdbx_strand_id
1 'polypeptide(L)'
;MIRQETEFGAITVDSNVYRNIAGLAASNCFGVKGMAARSRTDGLIYLLRKESANKGVAVTFHDDDTITIDLHIMVDHGVNIPVVSSSIINEVSYNVTKSTGTTVKAINVHVDSIMLEER
;
A
#
# COMPACT_ATOMS: atom_id res chain seq x y z
N MET A 1 12.44 -8.23 -5.39
CA MET A 1 11.88 -9.58 -5.58
C MET A 1 12.27 -10.48 -4.43
N ILE A 2 11.32 -11.15 -3.83
CA ILE A 2 11.57 -12.11 -2.77
C ILE A 2 11.58 -13.50 -3.38
N ARG A 3 12.58 -14.30 -3.01
CA ARG A 3 12.74 -15.67 -3.49
C ARG A 3 12.72 -16.62 -2.30
N GLN A 4 11.86 -17.63 -2.37
CA GLN A 4 11.76 -18.66 -1.33
C GLN A 4 12.19 -20.00 -1.95
N GLU A 5 13.16 -20.66 -1.29
CA GLU A 5 13.61 -21.96 -1.73
C GLU A 5 12.73 -23.04 -1.12
N THR A 6 12.36 -24.02 -1.93
CA THR A 6 11.61 -25.18 -1.47
C THR A 6 12.36 -26.44 -1.85
N GLU A 7 11.89 -27.58 -1.35
CA GLU A 7 12.48 -28.88 -1.67
C GLU A 7 12.48 -29.16 -3.17
N PHE A 8 11.46 -28.68 -3.89
CA PHE A 8 11.28 -28.99 -5.30
C PHE A 8 11.56 -27.81 -6.24
N GLY A 9 12.04 -26.71 -5.71
CA GLY A 9 12.31 -25.54 -6.54
C GLY A 9 12.24 -24.27 -5.74
N ALA A 10 11.90 -23.16 -6.41
CA ALA A 10 11.87 -21.84 -5.78
C ALA A 10 10.58 -21.11 -6.15
N ILE A 11 10.12 -20.30 -5.23
CA ILE A 11 8.98 -19.39 -5.43
C ILE A 11 9.54 -17.98 -5.43
N THR A 12 9.27 -17.22 -6.49
CA THR A 12 9.69 -15.82 -6.54
C THR A 12 8.46 -14.93 -6.60
N VAL A 13 8.49 -13.83 -5.85
CA VAL A 13 7.37 -12.89 -5.80
C VAL A 13 7.89 -11.52 -6.21
N ASP A 14 7.33 -11.00 -7.29
CA ASP A 14 7.74 -9.70 -7.84
C ASP A 14 7.13 -8.54 -7.05
N SER A 15 7.76 -7.36 -7.13
CA SER A 15 7.28 -6.19 -6.43
C SER A 15 5.84 -5.82 -6.79
N ASN A 16 5.41 -6.08 -8.03
CA ASN A 16 4.05 -5.78 -8.45
C ASN A 16 2.99 -6.54 -7.66
N VAL A 17 3.30 -7.76 -7.23
CA VAL A 17 2.37 -8.56 -6.43
C VAL A 17 2.11 -7.86 -5.10
N TYR A 18 3.18 -7.44 -4.43
CA TYR A 18 3.04 -6.73 -3.15
C TYR A 18 2.29 -5.41 -3.34
N ARG A 19 2.60 -4.67 -4.39
CA ARG A 19 1.94 -3.39 -4.65
C ARG A 19 0.45 -3.56 -4.92
N ASN A 20 0.09 -4.57 -5.68
CA ASN A 20 -1.33 -4.82 -5.98
C ASN A 20 -2.09 -5.23 -4.73
N ILE A 21 -1.53 -6.14 -3.92
CA ILE A 21 -2.19 -6.57 -2.69
C ILE A 21 -2.34 -5.40 -1.72
N ALA A 22 -1.26 -4.67 -1.50
CA ALA A 22 -1.25 -3.56 -0.55
C ALA A 22 -2.17 -2.43 -1.00
N GLY A 23 -2.13 -2.07 -2.29
CA GLY A 23 -2.95 -1.00 -2.81
C GLY A 23 -4.44 -1.28 -2.70
N LEU A 24 -4.84 -2.51 -3.02
CA LEU A 24 -6.25 -2.90 -2.90
C LEU A 24 -6.69 -2.95 -1.44
N ALA A 25 -5.86 -3.52 -0.57
CA ALA A 25 -6.21 -3.61 0.85
C ALA A 25 -6.36 -2.22 1.46
N ALA A 26 -5.42 -1.31 1.17
CA ALA A 26 -5.47 0.05 1.70
C ALA A 26 -6.69 0.82 1.17
N SER A 27 -6.96 0.71 -0.12
CA SER A 27 -8.06 1.47 -0.73
C SER A 27 -9.43 1.02 -0.26
N ASN A 28 -9.53 -0.19 0.29
CA ASN A 28 -10.80 -0.69 0.81
C ASN A 28 -11.02 -0.36 2.28
N CYS A 29 -10.06 0.26 2.95
CA CYS A 29 -10.22 0.60 4.36
C CYS A 29 -11.17 1.78 4.53
N PHE A 30 -11.92 1.75 5.65
CA PHE A 30 -12.84 2.84 5.98
C PHE A 30 -12.06 4.16 6.14
N GLY A 31 -12.61 5.22 5.58
CA GLY A 31 -12.00 6.55 5.68
C GLY A 31 -11.00 6.86 4.58
N VAL A 32 -10.63 5.87 3.79
CA VAL A 32 -9.70 6.05 2.67
C VAL A 32 -10.52 6.34 1.41
N LYS A 33 -10.28 7.51 0.82
CA LYS A 33 -10.91 7.84 -0.46
C LYS A 33 -10.31 6.99 -1.57
N GLY A 34 -9.02 6.74 -1.48
CA GLY A 34 -8.29 5.91 -2.41
C GLY A 34 -6.80 6.17 -2.32
N MET A 35 -6.07 5.54 -3.21
CA MET A 35 -4.63 5.75 -3.32
C MET A 35 -4.36 7.05 -4.07
N ALA A 36 -3.21 7.63 -3.85
CA ALA A 36 -2.85 8.93 -4.41
C ALA A 36 -1.52 8.87 -5.14
N ALA A 37 -1.35 9.75 -6.10
CA ALA A 37 -0.08 9.91 -6.79
C ALA A 37 0.14 11.38 -7.06
N ARG A 38 1.42 11.77 -7.13
CA ARG A 38 1.81 13.13 -7.45
C ARG A 38 2.23 13.21 -8.91
N SER A 39 1.69 14.17 -9.63
CA SER A 39 2.07 14.42 -11.02
C SER A 39 3.52 14.89 -11.10
N ARG A 40 4.28 14.34 -12.01
CA ARG A 40 5.67 14.75 -12.21
C ARG A 40 5.76 16.11 -12.90
N THR A 41 4.73 16.48 -13.63
CA THR A 41 4.72 17.70 -14.43
C THR A 41 4.41 18.92 -13.59
N ASP A 42 3.36 18.88 -12.79
CA ASP A 42 2.90 20.05 -12.04
C ASP A 42 2.93 19.85 -10.53
N GLY A 43 3.33 18.67 -10.06
CA GLY A 43 3.43 18.38 -8.64
C GLY A 43 2.09 18.22 -7.93
N LEU A 44 0.99 18.25 -8.65
CA LEU A 44 -0.32 18.12 -8.04
C LEU A 44 -0.59 16.68 -7.62
N ILE A 45 -1.30 16.54 -6.52
CA ILE A 45 -1.72 15.23 -6.00
C ILE A 45 -3.09 14.92 -6.57
N TYR A 46 -3.26 13.72 -7.11
CA TYR A 46 -4.55 13.31 -7.64
C TYR A 46 -4.88 11.89 -7.18
N LEU A 47 -6.19 11.61 -7.16
CA LEU A 47 -6.73 10.32 -6.76
C LEU A 47 -6.53 9.30 -7.86
N LEU A 48 -6.01 8.14 -7.50
CA LEU A 48 -5.84 7.04 -8.45
C LEU A 48 -7.13 6.23 -8.54
N ARG A 49 -7.41 5.73 -9.73
CA ARG A 49 -8.49 4.77 -9.90
C ARG A 49 -8.12 3.46 -9.23
N LYS A 50 -9.14 2.68 -8.89
CA LYS A 50 -8.92 1.42 -8.18
C LYS A 50 -8.00 0.46 -8.96
N GLU A 51 -8.14 0.42 -10.28
CA GLU A 51 -7.29 -0.44 -11.10
C GLU A 51 -5.85 0.05 -11.20
N SER A 52 -5.59 1.29 -10.75
CA SER A 52 -4.24 1.86 -10.71
C SER A 52 -3.74 2.05 -9.28
N ALA A 53 -4.39 1.43 -8.31
CA ALA A 53 -4.05 1.61 -6.90
C ALA A 53 -2.59 1.27 -6.59
N ASN A 54 -2.02 0.31 -7.32
CA ASN A 54 -0.63 -0.09 -7.13
C ASN A 54 0.36 1.05 -7.38
N LYS A 55 -0.03 2.07 -8.13
CA LYS A 55 0.86 3.21 -8.40
C LYS A 55 1.06 4.11 -7.18
N GLY A 56 0.20 3.96 -6.16
CA GLY A 56 0.36 4.67 -4.90
C GLY A 56 1.16 3.89 -3.86
N VAL A 57 1.78 2.78 -4.25
CA VAL A 57 2.50 1.91 -3.34
C VAL A 57 3.95 1.76 -3.80
N ALA A 58 4.89 1.92 -2.85
CA ALA A 58 6.29 1.63 -3.10
C ALA A 58 6.72 0.50 -2.16
N VAL A 59 7.53 -0.41 -2.67
CA VAL A 59 8.01 -1.56 -1.89
C VAL A 59 9.53 -1.54 -1.90
N THR A 60 10.12 -1.65 -0.71
CA THR A 60 11.57 -1.75 -0.54
C THR A 60 11.89 -3.15 -0.03
N PHE A 61 12.77 -3.83 -0.74
CA PHE A 61 13.24 -5.17 -0.32
C PHE A 61 14.48 -5.03 0.53
N HIS A 62 14.53 -5.78 1.62
CA HIS A 62 15.66 -5.77 2.54
C HIS A 62 16.48 -7.06 2.40
N ASP A 63 17.73 -7.02 2.86
CA ASP A 63 18.64 -8.15 2.75
C ASP A 63 18.20 -9.37 3.57
N ASP A 64 17.36 -9.16 4.59
CA ASP A 64 16.87 -10.23 5.46
C ASP A 64 15.56 -10.84 4.97
N ASP A 65 15.21 -10.62 3.70
CA ASP A 65 13.98 -11.13 3.08
C ASP A 65 12.71 -10.55 3.68
N THR A 66 12.80 -9.38 4.28
CA THR A 66 11.62 -8.62 4.70
C THR A 66 11.39 -7.48 3.72
N ILE A 67 10.23 -6.86 3.82
CA ILE A 67 9.89 -5.71 2.98
C ILE A 67 9.37 -4.56 3.81
N THR A 68 9.55 -3.35 3.27
CA THR A 68 8.90 -2.14 3.78
C THR A 68 7.96 -1.64 2.69
N ILE A 69 6.76 -1.30 3.09
CA ILE A 69 5.73 -0.81 2.16
C ILE A 69 5.42 0.63 2.50
N ASP A 70 5.45 1.49 1.49
CA ASP A 70 5.04 2.89 1.61
C ASP A 70 3.75 3.08 0.83
N LEU A 71 2.74 3.61 1.50
CA LEU A 71 1.42 3.81 0.93
C LEU A 71 1.12 5.30 0.85
N HIS A 72 0.67 5.76 -0.30
CA HIS A 72 0.24 7.14 -0.49
C HIS A 72 -1.27 7.15 -0.67
N ILE A 73 -1.97 7.83 0.22
CA ILE A 73 -3.44 7.79 0.25
C ILE A 73 -4.04 9.19 0.29
N MET A 74 -5.29 9.25 -0.11
CA MET A 74 -6.16 10.39 0.09
C MET A 74 -7.28 9.93 1.01
N VAL A 75 -7.57 10.72 2.04
CA VAL A 75 -8.60 10.36 3.04
C VAL A 75 -9.83 11.24 2.89
N ASP A 76 -10.94 10.74 3.44
CA ASP A 76 -12.18 11.52 3.49
C ASP A 76 -12.07 12.62 4.54
N HIS A 77 -12.79 13.72 4.31
CA HIS A 77 -12.83 14.82 5.27
C HIS A 77 -13.46 14.34 6.58
N GLY A 78 -12.86 14.75 7.67
CA GLY A 78 -13.40 14.49 9.00
C GLY A 78 -12.98 13.17 9.64
N VAL A 79 -12.15 12.36 8.97
CA VAL A 79 -11.71 11.11 9.58
C VAL A 79 -10.62 11.35 10.62
N ASN A 80 -10.48 10.39 11.53
CA ASN A 80 -9.39 10.40 12.50
C ASN A 80 -8.20 9.72 11.84
N ILE A 81 -7.21 10.51 11.41
CA ILE A 81 -6.08 10.02 10.64
C ILE A 81 -5.28 8.93 11.36
N PRO A 82 -4.91 9.08 12.66
CA PRO A 82 -4.20 8.01 13.34
C PRO A 82 -4.98 6.69 13.40
N VAL A 83 -6.28 6.75 13.60
CA VAL A 83 -7.11 5.54 13.66
C VAL A 83 -7.18 4.87 12.28
N VAL A 84 -7.44 5.66 11.25
CA VAL A 84 -7.48 5.15 9.87
C VAL A 84 -6.15 4.53 9.49
N SER A 85 -5.05 5.22 9.82
CA SER A 85 -3.70 4.73 9.49
C SER A 85 -3.39 3.41 10.19
N SER A 86 -3.74 3.28 11.46
CA SER A 86 -3.54 2.03 12.20
C SER A 86 -4.33 0.88 11.57
N SER A 87 -5.55 1.15 11.16
CA SER A 87 -6.39 0.16 10.50
C SER A 87 -5.75 -0.29 9.17
N ILE A 88 -5.25 0.67 8.40
CA ILE A 88 -4.59 0.37 7.13
C ILE A 88 -3.37 -0.53 7.36
N ILE A 89 -2.52 -0.17 8.32
CA ILE A 89 -1.32 -0.93 8.62
C ILE A 89 -1.66 -2.38 8.96
N ASN A 90 -2.66 -2.57 9.82
CA ASN A 90 -3.08 -3.91 10.20
C ASN A 90 -3.63 -4.70 9.02
N GLU A 91 -4.47 -4.08 8.21
CA GLU A 91 -5.12 -4.74 7.08
C GLU A 91 -4.11 -5.11 6.00
N VAL A 92 -3.22 -4.18 5.67
CA VAL A 92 -2.21 -4.41 4.63
C VAL A 92 -1.22 -5.48 5.10
N SER A 93 -0.75 -5.39 6.34
CA SER A 93 0.18 -6.38 6.89
C SER A 93 -0.43 -7.77 6.84
N TYR A 94 -1.69 -7.89 7.26
CA TYR A 94 -2.38 -9.18 7.27
C TYR A 94 -2.51 -9.75 5.86
N ASN A 95 -2.99 -8.95 4.92
CA ASN A 95 -3.22 -9.42 3.55
C ASN A 95 -1.93 -9.80 2.83
N VAL A 96 -0.89 -8.99 3.00
CA VAL A 96 0.39 -9.28 2.35
C VAL A 96 1.00 -10.55 2.93
N THR A 97 1.05 -10.67 4.25
CA THR A 97 1.65 -11.83 4.90
C THR A 97 0.88 -13.10 4.57
N LYS A 98 -0.44 -13.03 4.61
CA LYS A 98 -1.28 -14.19 4.33
C LYS A 98 -1.11 -14.69 2.90
N SER A 99 -1.05 -13.77 1.94
CA SER A 99 -1.00 -14.14 0.53
C SER A 99 0.39 -14.55 0.05
N THR A 100 1.43 -13.96 0.61
CA THR A 100 2.79 -14.16 0.09
C THR A 100 3.72 -14.89 1.04
N GLY A 101 3.37 -14.95 2.32
CA GLY A 101 4.25 -15.51 3.33
C GLY A 101 5.44 -14.62 3.70
N THR A 102 5.53 -13.42 3.11
CA THR A 102 6.63 -12.51 3.36
C THR A 102 6.40 -11.73 4.63
N THR A 103 7.47 -11.55 5.44
CA THR A 103 7.41 -10.72 6.63
C THR A 103 7.52 -9.25 6.26
N VAL A 104 6.55 -8.46 6.73
CA VAL A 104 6.55 -7.02 6.50
C VAL A 104 7.22 -6.35 7.68
N LYS A 105 8.34 -5.67 7.42
CA LYS A 105 9.11 -5.00 8.45
C LYS A 105 8.44 -3.71 8.91
N ALA A 106 7.91 -2.94 7.97
CA ALA A 106 7.25 -1.68 8.28
C ALA A 106 6.27 -1.33 7.18
N ILE A 107 5.21 -0.62 7.56
CA ILE A 107 4.27 -0.03 6.63
C ILE A 107 4.14 1.43 7.01
N ASN A 108 4.52 2.30 6.09
CA ASN A 108 4.43 3.75 6.28
C ASN A 108 3.23 4.26 5.51
N VAL A 109 2.36 4.98 6.19
CA VAL A 109 1.17 5.56 5.57
C VAL A 109 1.41 7.05 5.39
N HIS A 110 1.40 7.49 4.14
CA HIS A 110 1.55 8.89 3.78
C HIS A 110 0.20 9.43 3.37
N VAL A 111 -0.37 10.31 4.18
CA VAL A 111 -1.66 10.93 3.87
C VAL A 111 -1.34 12.18 3.06
N ASP A 112 -1.45 12.05 1.75
CA ASP A 112 -1.01 13.10 0.83
C ASP A 112 -2.05 14.19 0.64
N SER A 113 -3.32 13.86 0.85
CA SER A 113 -4.39 14.83 0.65
C SER A 113 -5.67 14.40 1.36
N ILE A 114 -6.56 15.36 1.55
CA ILE A 114 -7.90 15.16 2.11
C ILE A 114 -8.90 15.56 1.05
N MET A 115 -9.93 14.74 0.86
CA MET A 115 -11.04 15.11 -0.01
C MET A 115 -11.95 16.05 0.78
N LEU A 116 -11.87 17.34 0.47
CA LEU A 116 -12.54 18.36 1.27
C LEU A 116 -14.06 18.38 1.06
N GLU A 117 -14.50 18.12 -0.14
CA GLU A 117 -15.89 18.27 -0.45
C GLU A 117 -16.33 17.25 -1.48
N GLU A 118 -17.48 16.63 -1.22
CA GLU A 118 -18.09 15.67 -2.13
C GLU A 118 -19.43 16.20 -2.59
N ARG A 119 -19.63 16.32 -3.88
CA ARG A 119 -20.88 16.85 -4.43
C ARG A 119 -21.50 15.87 -5.38
#